data_b4525b4540ede94eee8d36731c14491a
#
_entry.id   b4525b4540ede94eee8d36731c14491a
#
_cell.length_a   1.000
_cell.length_b   1.000
_cell.length_c   1.000
_cell.angle_alpha   90.00
_cell.angle_beta   90.00
_cell.angle_gamma   90.00
#
_symmetry.space_group_name_H-M   'P 1'
#
loop_
_entity.id
_entity.type
_entity.pdbx_description
1 polymer ?
#
loop_
_entity_poly.entity_id
_entity_poly.type
_entity_poly.pdbx_seq_one_letter_code
_entity_poly.pdbx_strand_id
1 'polypeptide(L)'
;MSEDQPPVAPDVVPRLAVEFCGEWFRPDPGGPPFDVGREADLDVDDNPYLHRRFLRFSFEWGMWWLSNVGTMLSATVSQAGGGVQSWLSPGNRLPLVFPATTIVFTAGPTTYELQVQLDDAPYATVGRDDAPVGATTIGAVAFTVSQKQLVLALAEPMLRRDGTSLSEIPSSQAAAQRLGWPVTRFNRKLDNVCEKLDRLGVKGLRGGPGALATNRRARLVEYAVASRLVTVDDLPLLDVTDDG
;
A
#
# COMPACT_ATOMS: atom_id res chain seq x y z
N MET A 1 0.44 25.04 -42.40
CA MET A 1 0.86 24.20 -41.29
C MET A 1 0.09 24.70 -40.06
N SER A 2 -1.07 24.10 -39.83
CA SER A 2 -1.89 24.39 -38.65
C SER A 2 -1.38 23.46 -37.53
N GLU A 3 -0.86 24.04 -36.49
CA GLU A 3 -0.52 23.32 -35.27
C GLU A 3 -1.81 22.80 -34.65
N ASP A 4 -1.92 21.50 -34.67
CA ASP A 4 -2.98 20.75 -33.98
C ASP A 4 -2.68 20.79 -32.47
N GLN A 5 -3.13 21.87 -31.82
CA GLN A 5 -3.02 22.02 -30.38
C GLN A 5 -4.05 21.07 -29.76
N PRO A 6 -3.63 20.10 -28.91
CA PRO A 6 -4.59 19.20 -28.29
C PRO A 6 -5.62 20.02 -27.51
N PRO A 7 -6.89 19.59 -27.49
CA PRO A 7 -7.95 20.30 -26.79
C PRO A 7 -7.55 20.42 -25.30
N VAL A 8 -7.46 21.67 -24.82
CA VAL A 8 -7.33 21.97 -23.41
C VAL A 8 -8.61 21.42 -22.77
N ALA A 9 -8.47 20.38 -21.96
CA ALA A 9 -9.56 19.87 -21.15
C ALA A 9 -10.14 21.04 -20.32
N PRO A 10 -11.48 21.14 -20.16
CA PRO A 10 -12.06 22.18 -19.31
C PRO A 10 -11.42 22.12 -17.93
N ASP A 11 -11.12 23.28 -17.35
CA ASP A 11 -10.59 23.45 -15.98
C ASP A 11 -11.59 22.89 -14.95
N VAL A 12 -11.72 21.56 -14.90
CA VAL A 12 -12.48 20.90 -13.83
C VAL A 12 -11.58 20.87 -12.61
N VAL A 13 -11.92 21.68 -11.63
CA VAL A 13 -11.24 21.69 -10.34
C VAL A 13 -11.59 20.39 -9.61
N PRO A 14 -10.63 19.48 -9.38
CA PRO A 14 -10.91 18.20 -8.74
C PRO A 14 -11.42 18.41 -7.31
N ARG A 15 -12.53 17.74 -6.96
CA ARG A 15 -13.13 17.83 -5.63
C ARG A 15 -12.51 16.79 -4.72
N LEU A 16 -12.11 17.24 -3.53
CA LEU A 16 -11.58 16.38 -2.48
C LEU A 16 -12.67 16.07 -1.45
N ALA A 17 -12.74 14.81 -1.03
CA ALA A 17 -13.51 14.40 0.14
C ALA A 17 -12.61 13.57 1.06
N VAL A 18 -12.64 13.88 2.35
CA VAL A 18 -11.90 13.16 3.41
C VAL A 18 -12.93 12.52 4.32
N GLU A 19 -12.79 11.21 4.54
CA GLU A 19 -13.65 10.44 5.44
C GLU A 19 -12.86 10.04 6.69
N PHE A 20 -13.51 10.18 7.83
CA PHE A 20 -13.03 9.68 9.11
C PHE A 20 -14.22 9.22 9.97
N CYS A 21 -14.19 7.98 10.43
CA CYS A 21 -15.21 7.37 11.30
C CYS A 21 -16.65 7.51 10.79
N GLY A 22 -16.86 7.47 9.47
CA GLY A 22 -18.16 7.59 8.81
C GLY A 22 -18.58 9.02 8.52
N GLU A 23 -17.80 10.02 8.90
CA GLU A 23 -18.05 11.44 8.61
C GLU A 23 -17.25 11.90 7.39
N TRP A 24 -17.88 12.70 6.53
CA TRP A 24 -17.29 13.21 5.29
C TRP A 24 -17.06 14.70 5.35
N PHE A 25 -15.84 15.11 5.11
CA PHE A 25 -15.41 16.50 5.01
C PHE A 25 -15.08 16.83 3.55
N ARG A 26 -15.49 18.00 3.07
CA ARG A 26 -15.24 18.46 1.71
C ARG A 26 -14.57 19.82 1.72
N PRO A 27 -13.23 19.87 1.79
CA PRO A 27 -12.48 21.11 1.72
C PRO A 27 -12.76 21.87 0.42
N ASP A 28 -12.89 23.19 0.53
CA ASP A 28 -13.04 24.07 -0.64
C ASP A 28 -11.68 24.33 -1.28
N PRO A 29 -11.48 24.08 -2.59
CA PRO A 29 -10.25 24.39 -3.30
C PRO A 29 -9.87 25.89 -3.25
N GLY A 30 -10.87 26.78 -3.18
CA GLY A 30 -10.68 28.23 -3.04
C GLY A 30 -10.56 28.72 -1.59
N GLY A 31 -10.72 27.82 -0.62
CA GLY A 31 -10.72 28.12 0.80
C GLY A 31 -9.33 28.05 1.44
N PRO A 32 -9.27 28.24 2.76
CA PRO A 32 -8.05 28.01 3.53
C PRO A 32 -7.66 26.52 3.50
N PRO A 33 -6.39 26.19 3.77
CA PRO A 33 -5.98 24.81 3.95
C PRO A 33 -6.80 24.10 5.03
N PHE A 34 -7.13 22.83 4.80
CA PHE A 34 -7.88 21.98 5.71
C PHE A 34 -6.91 21.14 6.56
N ASP A 35 -6.92 21.37 7.85
CA ASP A 35 -6.02 20.70 8.79
C ASP A 35 -6.69 19.50 9.48
N VAL A 36 -5.90 18.46 9.74
CA VAL A 36 -6.28 17.23 10.46
C VAL A 36 -5.37 17.09 11.66
N GLY A 37 -5.91 16.82 12.83
CA GLY A 37 -5.12 16.67 14.05
C GLY A 37 -5.99 16.60 15.30
N ARG A 38 -5.39 16.91 16.45
CA ARG A 38 -6.08 16.90 17.74
C ARG A 38 -6.89 18.18 18.00
N GLU A 39 -6.53 19.30 17.37
CA GLU A 39 -7.17 20.61 17.49
C GLU A 39 -7.17 21.27 16.10
N ALA A 40 -7.96 20.73 15.17
CA ALA A 40 -7.91 21.07 13.75
C ALA A 40 -9.31 21.10 13.13
N ASP A 41 -9.43 21.36 11.82
CA ASP A 41 -10.71 21.36 11.10
C ASP A 41 -11.36 19.97 11.13
N LEU A 42 -10.56 18.92 11.04
CA LEU A 42 -10.93 17.55 11.40
C LEU A 42 -10.22 17.21 12.71
N ASP A 43 -10.97 17.22 13.78
CA ASP A 43 -10.52 16.77 15.10
C ASP A 43 -10.64 15.25 15.18
N VAL A 44 -9.47 14.58 15.21
CA VAL A 44 -9.40 13.13 15.13
C VAL A 44 -9.64 12.47 16.48
N ASP A 45 -8.98 12.98 17.54
CA ASP A 45 -9.01 12.40 18.87
C ASP A 45 -8.23 13.29 19.87
N ASP A 46 -8.62 13.30 21.13
CA ASP A 46 -7.93 13.95 22.25
C ASP A 46 -6.58 13.32 22.63
N ASN A 47 -6.04 12.43 21.79
CA ASN A 47 -4.81 11.70 22.03
C ASN A 47 -3.61 12.66 22.19
N PRO A 48 -2.94 12.69 23.37
CA PRO A 48 -1.82 13.59 23.64
C PRO A 48 -0.59 13.33 22.76
N TYR A 49 -0.48 12.14 22.15
CA TYR A 49 0.58 11.80 21.22
C TYR A 49 0.31 12.30 19.79
N LEU A 50 -0.91 12.74 19.48
CA LEU A 50 -1.26 13.34 18.21
C LEU A 50 -0.97 14.84 18.21
N HIS A 51 -0.38 15.36 17.13
CA HIS A 51 -0.16 16.80 16.95
C HIS A 51 -1.50 17.55 16.88
N ARG A 52 -1.54 18.77 17.37
CA ARG A 52 -2.72 19.64 17.22
C ARG A 52 -3.11 19.79 15.75
N ARG A 53 -2.11 20.00 14.89
CA ARG A 53 -2.22 19.94 13.43
C ARG A 53 -1.16 18.98 12.94
N PHE A 54 -1.58 17.92 12.30
CA PHE A 54 -0.69 16.84 11.85
C PHE A 54 -0.60 16.78 10.34
N LEU A 55 -1.75 16.69 9.68
CA LEU A 55 -1.83 16.66 8.22
C LEU A 55 -2.56 17.91 7.73
N ARG A 56 -2.21 18.35 6.52
CA ARG A 56 -2.82 19.50 5.87
C ARG A 56 -3.12 19.18 4.43
N PHE A 57 -4.35 19.44 4.03
CA PHE A 57 -4.78 19.42 2.64
C PHE A 57 -4.81 20.86 2.12
N SER A 58 -4.17 21.11 0.99
CA SER A 58 -4.18 22.41 0.31
C SER A 58 -4.34 22.21 -1.20
N PHE A 59 -5.03 23.16 -1.85
CA PHE A 59 -5.16 23.17 -3.31
C PHE A 59 -4.24 24.23 -3.88
N GLU A 60 -3.21 23.79 -4.62
CA GLU A 60 -2.19 24.67 -5.18
C GLU A 60 -1.82 24.16 -6.59
N TRP A 61 -1.60 25.06 -7.52
CA TRP A 61 -1.19 24.77 -8.90
C TRP A 61 -2.12 23.76 -9.62
N GLY A 62 -3.42 23.87 -9.37
CA GLY A 62 -4.42 23.02 -10.02
C GLY A 62 -4.55 21.60 -9.46
N MET A 63 -3.93 21.30 -8.32
CA MET A 63 -4.01 19.98 -7.68
C MET A 63 -4.06 20.04 -6.16
N TRP A 64 -4.54 18.97 -5.56
CA TRP A 64 -4.54 18.79 -4.12
C TRP A 64 -3.21 18.24 -3.61
N TRP A 65 -2.75 18.82 -2.53
CA TRP A 65 -1.54 18.43 -1.82
C TRP A 65 -1.87 17.94 -0.42
N LEU A 66 -1.21 16.87 -0.01
CA LEU A 66 -1.18 16.40 1.37
C LEU A 66 0.18 16.73 1.95
N SER A 67 0.21 17.52 3.02
CA SER A 67 1.43 17.91 3.73
C SER A 67 1.41 17.35 5.15
N ASN A 68 2.54 16.87 5.63
CA ASN A 68 2.74 16.58 7.05
C ASN A 68 3.31 17.83 7.73
N VAL A 69 2.47 18.54 8.45
CA VAL A 69 2.84 19.78 9.18
C VAL A 69 3.22 19.48 10.64
N GLY A 70 3.18 18.23 11.05
CA GLY A 70 3.70 17.76 12.32
C GLY A 70 5.22 17.72 12.38
N THR A 71 5.77 17.35 13.53
CA THR A 71 7.22 17.35 13.78
C THR A 71 7.78 15.97 14.13
N MET A 72 6.94 15.00 14.50
CA MET A 72 7.41 13.70 15.03
C MET A 72 6.75 12.49 14.35
N LEU A 73 5.48 12.59 13.97
CA LEU A 73 4.75 11.46 13.39
C LEU A 73 4.91 11.44 11.88
N SER A 74 4.99 10.25 11.31
CA SER A 74 4.88 10.02 9.87
C SER A 74 3.54 9.37 9.55
N ALA A 75 3.01 9.60 8.35
CA ALA A 75 1.86 8.90 7.80
C ALA A 75 2.27 7.99 6.66
N THR A 76 1.58 6.87 6.51
CA THR A 76 1.63 6.04 5.32
C THR A 76 0.49 6.43 4.41
N VAL A 77 0.79 6.74 3.17
CA VAL A 77 -0.17 7.14 2.14
C VAL A 77 -0.15 6.09 1.04
N SER A 78 -1.28 5.45 0.79
CA SER A 78 -1.40 4.37 -0.19
C SER A 78 -2.59 4.58 -1.13
N GLN A 79 -2.43 4.15 -2.38
CA GLN A 79 -3.56 4.04 -3.29
C GLN A 79 -4.50 2.96 -2.77
N ALA A 80 -5.80 3.24 -2.68
CA ALA A 80 -6.80 2.24 -2.32
C ALA A 80 -6.79 1.09 -3.34
N GLY A 81 -6.78 -0.14 -2.85
CA GLY A 81 -6.62 -1.34 -3.67
C GLY A 81 -5.17 -1.70 -4.00
N GLY A 82 -4.19 -1.01 -3.42
CA GLY A 82 -2.77 -1.30 -3.53
C GLY A 82 -2.12 -0.81 -4.84
N GLY A 83 -0.81 -0.96 -4.91
CA GLY A 83 -0.01 -0.60 -6.10
C GLY A 83 0.98 0.53 -5.84
N VAL A 84 0.59 1.58 -5.13
CA VAL A 84 1.47 2.68 -4.75
C VAL A 84 1.33 2.96 -3.25
N GLN A 85 2.46 3.00 -2.56
CA GLN A 85 2.54 3.39 -1.16
C GLN A 85 3.74 4.32 -0.95
N SER A 86 3.55 5.34 -0.13
CA SER A 86 4.59 6.31 0.22
C SER A 86 4.54 6.65 1.70
N TRP A 87 5.67 7.01 2.28
CA TRP A 87 5.75 7.55 3.62
C TRP A 87 5.84 9.06 3.58
N LEU A 88 4.93 9.71 4.29
CA LEU A 88 4.89 11.16 4.43
C LEU A 88 5.52 11.54 5.78
N SER A 89 6.82 11.80 5.77
CA SER A 89 7.57 12.24 6.93
C SER A 89 7.28 13.70 7.29
N PRO A 90 7.57 14.13 8.53
CA PRO A 90 7.46 15.54 8.95
C PRO A 90 8.10 16.52 7.97
N GLY A 91 7.38 17.61 7.65
CA GLY A 91 7.85 18.64 6.74
C GLY A 91 7.75 18.30 5.24
N ASN A 92 7.37 17.08 4.88
CA ASN A 92 7.20 16.69 3.48
C ASN A 92 5.76 16.84 3.01
N ARG A 93 5.60 16.94 1.69
CA ARG A 93 4.30 16.92 1.03
C ARG A 93 4.32 16.05 -0.22
N LEU A 94 3.18 15.56 -0.62
CA LEU A 94 2.96 14.82 -1.86
C LEU A 94 1.66 15.25 -2.54
N PRO A 95 1.57 15.19 -3.87
CA PRO A 95 0.34 15.47 -4.59
C PRO A 95 -0.64 14.28 -4.42
N LEU A 96 -1.93 14.59 -4.28
CA LEU A 96 -2.98 13.60 -4.34
C LEU A 96 -3.39 13.41 -5.81
N VAL A 97 -3.10 12.24 -6.32
CA VAL A 97 -3.31 11.93 -7.75
C VAL A 97 -4.23 10.73 -7.98
N PHE A 98 -4.53 9.96 -6.93
CA PHE A 98 -5.36 8.76 -7.03
C PHE A 98 -6.83 9.06 -6.77
N PRO A 99 -7.77 8.37 -7.44
CA PRO A 99 -9.21 8.51 -7.16
C PRO A 99 -9.57 8.19 -5.71
N ALA A 100 -8.87 7.22 -5.11
CA ALA A 100 -9.02 6.86 -3.72
C ALA A 100 -7.65 6.64 -3.08
N THR A 101 -7.45 7.23 -1.91
CA THR A 101 -6.20 7.18 -1.14
C THR A 101 -6.53 6.84 0.31
N THR A 102 -5.79 5.89 0.88
CA THR A 102 -5.83 5.57 2.31
C THR A 102 -4.63 6.20 3.00
N ILE A 103 -4.87 6.90 4.11
CA ILE A 103 -3.83 7.51 4.94
C ILE A 103 -3.89 6.86 6.31
N VAL A 104 -2.79 6.21 6.72
CA VAL A 104 -2.67 5.53 8.03
C VAL A 104 -1.53 6.14 8.82
N PHE A 105 -1.77 6.41 10.10
CA PHE A 105 -0.74 6.88 11.02
C PHE A 105 -1.00 6.37 12.44
N THR A 106 0.07 6.29 13.24
CA THR A 106 0.00 5.82 14.62
C THR A 106 0.51 6.91 15.56
N ALA A 107 -0.30 7.24 16.56
CA ALA A 107 0.06 8.17 17.63
C ALA A 107 -0.05 7.47 19.00
N GLY A 108 1.08 7.19 19.63
CA GLY A 108 1.13 6.36 20.83
C GLY A 108 0.59 4.93 20.55
N PRO A 109 -0.39 4.44 21.32
CA PRO A 109 -0.93 3.09 21.13
C PRO A 109 -2.02 3.02 20.04
N THR A 110 -2.48 4.14 19.49
CA THR A 110 -3.66 4.22 18.61
C THR A 110 -3.24 4.42 17.16
N THR A 111 -3.80 3.61 16.27
CA THR A 111 -3.66 3.76 14.82
C THR A 111 -4.94 4.33 14.25
N TYR A 112 -4.80 5.34 13.42
CA TYR A 112 -5.87 6.06 12.73
C TYR A 112 -5.79 5.83 11.24
N GLU A 113 -6.96 5.83 10.60
CA GLU A 113 -7.09 5.67 9.16
C GLU A 113 -8.05 6.72 8.62
N LEU A 114 -7.64 7.43 7.58
CA LEU A 114 -8.46 8.35 6.81
C LEU A 114 -8.63 7.79 5.40
N GLN A 115 -9.83 7.91 4.86
CA GLN A 115 -10.09 7.66 3.45
C GLN A 115 -10.23 8.98 2.70
N VAL A 116 -9.54 9.09 1.59
CA VAL A 116 -9.57 10.29 0.74
C VAL A 116 -10.07 9.91 -0.64
N GLN A 117 -11.07 10.63 -1.12
CA GLN A 117 -11.59 10.51 -2.49
C GLN A 117 -11.29 11.79 -3.25
N LEU A 118 -10.86 11.63 -4.48
CA LEU A 118 -10.56 12.71 -5.40
C LEU A 118 -11.32 12.46 -6.71
N ASP A 119 -12.31 13.32 -6.96
CA ASP A 119 -13.00 13.31 -8.26
C ASP A 119 -12.04 13.82 -9.34
N ASP A 120 -12.15 13.29 -10.55
CA ASP A 120 -11.31 13.67 -11.69
C ASP A 120 -9.80 13.55 -11.42
N ALA A 121 -9.41 12.51 -10.69
CA ALA A 121 -8.01 12.24 -10.36
C ALA A 121 -7.16 12.04 -11.64
N PRO A 122 -5.97 12.67 -11.72
CA PRO A 122 -5.13 12.60 -12.92
C PRO A 122 -4.47 11.25 -13.15
N TYR A 123 -4.51 10.36 -12.17
CA TYR A 123 -3.90 9.04 -12.27
C TYR A 123 -4.74 8.10 -13.12
N ALA A 124 -4.16 7.63 -14.22
CA ALA A 124 -4.71 6.56 -15.02
C ALA A 124 -3.89 5.27 -14.83
N THR A 125 -4.58 4.16 -14.58
CA THR A 125 -3.93 2.85 -14.62
C THR A 125 -3.62 2.51 -16.06
N VAL A 126 -2.35 2.36 -16.40
CA VAL A 126 -1.95 1.81 -17.70
C VAL A 126 -2.39 0.35 -17.73
N GLY A 127 -3.33 0.01 -18.61
CA GLY A 127 -3.72 -1.37 -18.84
C GLY A 127 -2.48 -2.21 -19.15
N ARG A 128 -2.39 -3.42 -18.62
CA ARG A 128 -1.40 -4.37 -19.12
C ARG A 128 -1.80 -4.67 -20.57
N ASP A 129 -1.00 -4.19 -21.51
CA ASP A 129 -1.04 -4.75 -22.85
C ASP A 129 -0.68 -6.24 -22.71
N ASP A 130 -1.53 -7.12 -23.23
CA ASP A 130 -1.25 -8.54 -23.42
C ASP A 130 -0.16 -8.74 -24.52
N ALA A 131 0.81 -7.83 -24.56
CA ALA A 131 1.95 -7.97 -25.45
C ALA A 131 2.72 -9.25 -25.07
N PRO A 132 3.09 -10.08 -26.05
CA PRO A 132 3.82 -11.29 -25.78
C PRO A 132 5.10 -10.93 -25.01
N VAL A 133 5.25 -11.53 -23.84
CA VAL A 133 6.37 -11.31 -22.93
C VAL A 133 7.65 -11.54 -23.72
N GLY A 134 8.41 -10.50 -23.96
CA GLY A 134 9.72 -10.59 -24.60
C GLY A 134 10.61 -11.53 -23.79
N ALA A 135 11.50 -12.27 -24.44
CA ALA A 135 12.36 -13.30 -23.86
C ALA A 135 13.27 -12.81 -22.70
N THR A 136 13.27 -11.51 -22.41
CA THR A 136 14.08 -10.85 -21.36
C THR A 136 13.26 -10.35 -20.16
N THR A 137 11.93 -10.39 -20.21
CA THR A 137 11.11 -10.08 -19.04
C THR A 137 11.08 -11.34 -18.16
N ILE A 138 11.29 -11.20 -16.85
CA ILE A 138 11.15 -12.28 -15.88
C ILE A 138 9.82 -12.96 -16.16
N GLY A 139 9.85 -14.16 -16.75
CA GLY A 139 8.66 -14.89 -17.16
C GLY A 139 7.69 -15.06 -15.99
N ALA A 140 6.40 -15.14 -16.26
CA ALA A 140 5.39 -15.34 -15.24
C ALA A 140 5.81 -16.48 -14.30
N VAL A 141 6.03 -16.14 -13.02
CA VAL A 141 6.43 -17.14 -12.01
C VAL A 141 5.22 -18.02 -11.75
N ALA A 142 5.20 -19.20 -12.38
CA ALA A 142 4.15 -20.16 -12.12
C ALA A 142 4.33 -20.77 -10.73
N PHE A 143 3.62 -20.26 -9.73
CA PHE A 143 3.54 -20.91 -8.42
C PHE A 143 2.56 -22.08 -8.46
N THR A 144 2.88 -23.15 -7.73
CA THR A 144 1.86 -24.14 -7.37
C THR A 144 0.86 -23.51 -6.42
N VAL A 145 -0.34 -24.07 -6.32
CA VAL A 145 -1.37 -23.59 -5.39
C VAL A 145 -0.81 -23.43 -3.98
N SER A 146 -0.13 -24.44 -3.47
CA SER A 146 0.47 -24.41 -2.13
C SER A 146 1.64 -23.39 -1.99
N GLN A 147 2.38 -23.08 -3.06
CA GLN A 147 3.36 -21.99 -3.03
C GLN A 147 2.66 -20.62 -2.97
N LYS A 148 1.57 -20.47 -3.71
CA LYS A 148 0.77 -19.25 -3.71
C LYS A 148 0.10 -19.04 -2.35
N GLN A 149 -0.49 -20.09 -1.77
CA GLN A 149 -1.06 -20.06 -0.42
C GLN A 149 -0.05 -19.63 0.65
N LEU A 150 1.19 -20.13 0.58
CA LEU A 150 2.26 -19.73 1.50
C LEU A 150 2.54 -18.22 1.41
N VAL A 151 2.67 -17.69 0.19
CA VAL A 151 2.93 -16.25 -0.02
C VAL A 151 1.74 -15.43 0.46
N LEU A 152 0.51 -15.86 0.16
CA LEU A 152 -0.73 -15.22 0.61
C LEU A 152 -0.83 -15.19 2.14
N ALA A 153 -0.51 -16.29 2.84
CA ALA A 153 -0.57 -16.34 4.30
C ALA A 153 0.43 -15.36 4.96
N LEU A 154 1.54 -15.06 4.32
CA LEU A 154 2.49 -14.03 4.78
C LEU A 154 2.02 -12.62 4.41
N ALA A 155 1.39 -12.46 3.24
CA ALA A 155 0.97 -11.16 2.72
C ALA A 155 -0.45 -10.76 3.17
N GLU A 156 -1.21 -11.66 3.80
CA GLU A 156 -2.61 -11.46 4.16
C GLU A 156 -2.88 -10.13 4.88
N PRO A 157 -2.10 -9.70 5.90
CA PRO A 157 -2.33 -8.42 6.55
C PRO A 157 -2.24 -7.23 5.60
N MET A 158 -1.25 -7.25 4.69
CA MET A 158 -1.01 -6.18 3.71
C MET A 158 -2.05 -6.17 2.59
N LEU A 159 -2.58 -7.34 2.22
CA LEU A 159 -3.62 -7.45 1.18
C LEU A 159 -5.02 -7.11 1.71
N ARG A 160 -5.26 -7.29 3.01
CA ARG A 160 -6.55 -6.96 3.64
C ARG A 160 -6.69 -5.50 4.02
N ARG A 161 -5.58 -4.84 4.29
CA ARG A 161 -5.58 -3.46 4.77
C ARG A 161 -4.44 -2.68 4.14
N ASP A 162 -4.80 -1.65 3.41
CA ASP A 162 -3.84 -0.70 2.83
C ASP A 162 -3.06 0.01 3.94
N GLY A 163 -1.80 0.32 3.67
CA GLY A 163 -0.93 1.01 4.64
C GLY A 163 -0.37 0.13 5.77
N THR A 164 -0.63 -1.18 5.77
CA THR A 164 -0.08 -2.12 6.75
C THR A 164 1.44 -2.17 6.67
N SER A 165 2.10 -2.10 7.83
CA SER A 165 3.55 -2.12 7.94
C SER A 165 4.13 -3.52 7.70
N LEU A 166 5.37 -3.58 7.18
CA LEU A 166 6.13 -4.85 7.08
C LEU A 166 6.35 -5.52 8.45
N SER A 167 6.23 -4.79 9.56
CA SER A 167 6.29 -5.36 10.91
C SER A 167 5.11 -6.27 11.25
N GLU A 168 4.00 -6.14 10.53
CA GLU A 168 2.79 -6.95 10.73
C GLU A 168 2.82 -8.29 9.96
N ILE A 169 3.89 -8.54 9.20
CA ILE A 169 4.07 -9.82 8.51
C ILE A 169 4.12 -10.96 9.55
N PRO A 170 3.27 -11.97 9.42
CA PRO A 170 3.20 -13.08 10.36
C PRO A 170 4.54 -13.82 10.49
N SER A 171 4.78 -14.38 11.68
CA SER A 171 5.85 -15.36 11.86
C SER A 171 5.59 -16.61 11.00
N SER A 172 6.64 -17.38 10.69
CA SER A 172 6.47 -18.67 9.99
C SER A 172 5.51 -19.61 10.72
N GLN A 173 5.49 -19.54 12.04
CA GLN A 173 4.58 -20.34 12.88
C GLN A 173 3.13 -19.88 12.71
N ALA A 174 2.87 -18.57 12.78
CA ALA A 174 1.52 -18.02 12.61
C ALA A 174 0.99 -18.25 11.19
N ALA A 175 1.82 -18.04 10.15
CA ALA A 175 1.43 -18.31 8.78
C ALA A 175 1.19 -19.81 8.50
N ALA A 176 2.01 -20.70 9.08
CA ALA A 176 1.79 -22.13 9.01
C ALA A 176 0.47 -22.55 9.69
N GLN A 177 0.19 -21.98 10.86
CA GLN A 177 -1.06 -22.21 11.58
C GLN A 177 -2.27 -21.73 10.78
N ARG A 178 -2.18 -20.59 10.12
CA ARG A 178 -3.24 -20.04 9.22
C ARG A 178 -3.59 -21.02 8.10
N LEU A 179 -2.59 -21.76 7.60
CA LEU A 179 -2.77 -22.76 6.54
C LEU A 179 -3.06 -24.17 7.05
N GLY A 180 -3.10 -24.40 8.36
CA GLY A 180 -3.20 -25.74 8.94
C GLY A 180 -1.98 -26.66 8.63
N TRP A 181 -0.81 -26.09 8.37
CA TRP A 181 0.39 -26.83 8.01
C TRP A 181 1.37 -26.99 9.18
N PRO A 182 2.11 -28.12 9.24
CA PRO A 182 3.29 -28.20 10.09
C PRO A 182 4.32 -27.10 9.71
N VAL A 183 4.93 -26.48 10.72
CA VAL A 183 5.95 -25.42 10.51
C VAL A 183 7.12 -25.90 9.65
N THR A 184 7.50 -27.18 9.78
CA THR A 184 8.54 -27.80 8.95
C THR A 184 8.18 -27.84 7.46
N ARG A 185 6.91 -28.16 7.13
CA ARG A 185 6.38 -28.12 5.75
C ARG A 185 6.41 -26.67 5.24
N PHE A 186 5.96 -25.72 6.07
CA PHE A 186 5.94 -24.30 5.72
C PHE A 186 7.34 -23.79 5.39
N ASN A 187 8.31 -23.99 6.28
CA ASN A 187 9.68 -23.51 6.09
C ASN A 187 10.34 -24.12 4.84
N ARG A 188 10.17 -25.42 4.58
CA ARG A 188 10.69 -26.06 3.36
C ARG A 188 10.09 -25.45 2.09
N LYS A 189 8.77 -25.17 2.10
CA LYS A 189 8.14 -24.50 0.95
C LYS A 189 8.59 -23.04 0.82
N LEU A 190 8.80 -22.34 1.92
CA LEU A 190 9.35 -20.98 1.92
C LEU A 190 10.75 -20.96 1.28
N ASP A 191 11.60 -21.93 1.63
CA ASP A 191 12.92 -22.08 1.01
C ASP A 191 12.80 -22.27 -0.51
N ASN A 192 11.91 -23.16 -0.94
CA ASN A 192 11.68 -23.43 -2.36
C ASN A 192 11.16 -22.20 -3.12
N VAL A 193 10.25 -21.43 -2.53
CA VAL A 193 9.73 -20.18 -3.14
C VAL A 193 10.84 -19.14 -3.25
N CYS A 194 11.59 -18.92 -2.18
CA CYS A 194 12.71 -17.99 -2.17
C CYS A 194 13.80 -18.38 -3.17
N GLU A 195 14.14 -19.67 -3.27
CA GLU A 195 15.12 -20.17 -4.24
C GLU A 195 14.64 -19.97 -5.67
N LYS A 196 13.36 -20.22 -5.94
CA LYS A 196 12.75 -20.02 -7.26
C LYS A 196 12.84 -18.58 -7.71
N LEU A 197 12.50 -17.64 -6.83
CA LEU A 197 12.55 -16.20 -7.11
C LEU A 197 14.00 -15.69 -7.23
N ASP A 198 14.93 -16.21 -6.41
CA ASP A 198 16.34 -15.85 -6.50
C ASP A 198 16.95 -16.26 -7.84
N ARG A 199 16.59 -17.44 -8.39
CA ARG A 199 17.00 -17.89 -9.75
C ARG A 199 16.47 -16.93 -10.84
N LEU A 200 15.37 -16.27 -10.60
CA LEU A 200 14.79 -15.25 -11.49
C LEU A 200 15.38 -13.85 -11.26
N GLY A 201 16.39 -13.72 -10.40
CA GLY A 201 17.12 -12.48 -10.17
C GLY A 201 16.59 -11.61 -9.04
N VAL A 202 15.58 -12.07 -8.26
CA VAL A 202 15.08 -11.33 -7.11
C VAL A 202 16.08 -11.41 -5.97
N LYS A 203 16.74 -10.30 -5.67
CA LYS A 203 17.79 -10.24 -4.63
C LYS A 203 17.21 -10.15 -3.21
N GLY A 204 17.99 -10.64 -2.22
CA GLY A 204 17.64 -10.52 -0.79
C GLY A 204 16.74 -11.64 -0.25
N LEU A 205 16.48 -12.69 -1.04
CA LEU A 205 15.67 -13.84 -0.63
C LEU A 205 16.52 -15.01 -0.09
N ARG A 206 17.82 -15.04 -0.37
CA ARG A 206 18.77 -15.97 0.27
C ARG A 206 19.44 -15.29 1.44
N GLY A 207 19.38 -15.91 2.63
CA GLY A 207 20.18 -15.52 3.77
C GLY A 207 21.64 -15.85 3.52
N GLY A 208 22.51 -14.81 3.55
CA GLY A 208 23.94 -15.05 3.76
C GLY A 208 24.21 -15.36 5.24
N PRO A 209 25.44 -15.80 5.61
CA PRO A 209 25.82 -15.95 7.01
C PRO A 209 25.59 -14.66 7.76
N GLY A 210 24.69 -14.65 8.77
CA GLY A 210 24.35 -13.49 9.58
C GLY A 210 23.14 -12.66 9.13
N ALA A 211 22.46 -12.97 8.02
CA ALA A 211 21.22 -12.30 7.64
C ALA A 211 20.03 -12.92 8.37
N LEU A 212 19.35 -12.13 9.20
CA LEU A 212 18.20 -12.55 10.00
C LEU A 212 17.05 -13.06 9.11
N ALA A 213 16.44 -14.17 9.51
CA ALA A 213 15.30 -14.79 8.83
C ALA A 213 14.09 -13.84 8.64
N THR A 214 14.00 -12.79 9.44
CA THR A 214 12.96 -11.74 9.39
C THR A 214 13.01 -10.95 8.09
N ASN A 215 14.20 -10.60 7.58
CA ASN A 215 14.35 -9.82 6.35
C ASN A 215 13.90 -10.60 5.11
N ARG A 216 14.08 -11.92 5.07
CA ARG A 216 13.71 -12.76 3.93
C ARG A 216 12.20 -12.80 3.70
N ARG A 217 11.40 -12.94 4.77
CA ARG A 217 9.94 -12.96 4.66
C ARG A 217 9.41 -11.58 4.22
N ALA A 218 9.92 -10.52 4.84
CA ALA A 218 9.56 -9.16 4.47
C ALA A 218 9.87 -8.89 2.99
N ARG A 219 11.07 -9.28 2.53
CA ARG A 219 11.46 -9.11 1.15
C ARG A 219 10.61 -9.92 0.17
N LEU A 220 10.21 -11.15 0.56
CA LEU A 220 9.30 -11.98 -0.23
C LEU A 220 7.94 -11.33 -0.38
N VAL A 221 7.35 -10.87 0.72
CA VAL A 221 6.03 -10.23 0.73
C VAL A 221 6.07 -8.92 -0.06
N GLU A 222 7.05 -8.06 0.20
CA GLU A 222 7.26 -6.82 -0.54
C GLU A 222 7.30 -7.07 -2.06
N TYR A 223 8.13 -8.01 -2.49
CA TYR A 223 8.24 -8.35 -3.90
C TYR A 223 6.93 -8.91 -4.46
N ALA A 224 6.30 -9.84 -3.75
CA ALA A 224 5.09 -10.52 -4.22
C ALA A 224 3.90 -9.57 -4.37
N VAL A 225 3.74 -8.62 -3.45
CA VAL A 225 2.70 -7.59 -3.51
C VAL A 225 3.03 -6.56 -4.59
N ALA A 226 4.25 -6.02 -4.61
CA ALA A 226 4.66 -5.01 -5.58
C ALA A 226 4.63 -5.52 -7.04
N SER A 227 4.98 -6.80 -7.27
CA SER A 227 4.94 -7.42 -8.60
C SER A 227 3.58 -8.04 -8.95
N ARG A 228 2.58 -7.92 -8.05
CA ARG A 228 1.25 -8.53 -8.19
C ARG A 228 1.29 -10.05 -8.44
N LEU A 229 2.26 -10.74 -7.85
CA LEU A 229 2.27 -12.21 -7.82
C LEU A 229 1.13 -12.76 -6.95
N VAL A 230 0.71 -11.96 -5.96
CA VAL A 230 -0.48 -12.18 -5.16
C VAL A 230 -1.25 -10.86 -5.04
N THR A 231 -2.57 -10.93 -5.06
CA THR A 231 -3.49 -9.80 -4.95
C THR A 231 -4.60 -10.10 -3.95
N VAL A 232 -5.41 -9.11 -3.60
CA VAL A 232 -6.58 -9.29 -2.75
C VAL A 232 -7.55 -10.34 -3.31
N ASP A 233 -7.66 -10.45 -4.63
CA ASP A 233 -8.54 -11.42 -5.31
C ASP A 233 -8.10 -12.86 -5.10
N ASP A 234 -6.86 -13.08 -4.71
CA ASP A 234 -6.30 -14.40 -4.42
C ASP A 234 -6.55 -14.89 -2.99
N LEU A 235 -6.99 -14.01 -2.08
CA LEU A 235 -7.22 -14.36 -0.67
C LEU A 235 -8.13 -15.57 -0.44
N PRO A 236 -9.18 -15.82 -1.25
CA PRO A 236 -10.00 -17.02 -1.10
C PRO A 236 -9.22 -18.34 -1.20
N LEU A 237 -8.03 -18.34 -1.82
CA LEU A 237 -7.17 -19.53 -1.89
C LEU A 237 -6.63 -19.97 -0.52
N LEU A 238 -6.62 -19.08 0.48
CA LEU A 238 -6.20 -19.42 1.85
C LEU A 238 -7.14 -20.39 2.54
N ASP A 239 -8.39 -20.42 2.13
CA ASP A 239 -9.46 -21.23 2.75
C ASP A 239 -9.74 -22.53 1.96
N VAL A 240 -8.99 -22.74 0.85
CA VAL A 240 -9.04 -23.98 0.09
C VAL A 240 -8.13 -24.99 0.77
N THR A 241 -8.70 -26.08 1.27
CA THR A 241 -7.95 -27.23 1.80
C THR A 241 -7.19 -27.94 0.67
N ASP A 242 -5.90 -28.15 0.86
CA ASP A 242 -5.03 -28.89 -0.04
C ASP A 242 -5.31 -30.40 0.25
N ASP A 243 -6.32 -30.97 -0.41
CA ASP A 243 -6.61 -32.40 -0.37
C ASP A 243 -5.57 -33.15 -1.24
N GLY A 244 -4.43 -33.54 -0.63
CA GLY A 244 -3.44 -34.33 -1.36
C GLY A 244 -2.07 -34.38 -0.73
#